data_abb9b50a15dc1ee6bdcbedc7442b6b4a
#
_entry.id   abb9b50a15dc1ee6bdcbedc7442b6b4a
#
_cell.length_a   1.000
_cell.length_b   1.000
_cell.length_c   1.000
_cell.angle_alpha   90.00
_cell.angle_beta   90.00
_cell.angle_gamma   90.00
#
_symmetry.space_group_name_H-M   'P 1'
#
loop_
_entity.id
_entity.type
_entity.pdbx_description
1 polymer ?
#
loop_
_entity_poly.entity_id
_entity_poly.type
_entity_poly.pdbx_seq_one_letter_code
_entity_poly.pdbx_strand_id
1 'polypeptide(L)'
;MERLHVVAKPRATSTKSQLRQLRRDGYVPGVVYGRNSEPVNITVDSKDIVAILNTPTGINTLVDLEVDGSKTLAIIKELQRDILVPDRFISVDFMRVSLRDKLEVQVPVVLMGEAAGVKEGGVLQQLLREVTLKCLPTSIPEQLELDISELAVGESLTVADLTIPEDSEMITDAEEIVVTVTAPRLELEEEAVEEEEAPEEAAADAGVAEETQE
;
A
#
# COMPACT_ATOMS: atom_id res chain seq x y z
N MET A 1 -12.76 -16.82 14.64
CA MET A 1 -11.91 -16.55 13.48
C MET A 1 -12.11 -17.65 12.47
N GLU A 2 -12.56 -17.30 11.28
CA GLU A 2 -12.65 -18.24 10.17
C GLU A 2 -11.24 -18.47 9.64
N ARG A 3 -10.83 -19.74 9.55
CA ARG A 3 -9.57 -20.12 8.91
C ARG A 3 -9.89 -20.60 7.51
N LEU A 4 -9.29 -19.99 6.53
CA LEU A 4 -9.42 -20.45 5.15
C LEU A 4 -8.40 -21.56 4.89
N HIS A 5 -8.87 -22.62 4.21
CA HIS A 5 -8.02 -23.70 3.78
C HIS A 5 -7.57 -23.45 2.34
N VAL A 6 -6.27 -23.43 2.12
CA VAL A 6 -5.66 -23.20 0.81
C VAL A 6 -4.75 -24.35 0.44
N VAL A 7 -4.94 -24.88 -0.75
CA VAL A 7 -4.11 -25.97 -1.29
C VAL A 7 -3.03 -25.38 -2.17
N ALA A 8 -1.78 -25.58 -1.77
CA ALA A 8 -0.62 -25.14 -2.53
C ALA A 8 0.15 -26.34 -3.09
N LYS A 9 0.54 -26.24 -4.35
CA LYS A 9 1.37 -27.28 -5.01
C LYS A 9 2.82 -26.84 -4.98
N PRO A 10 3.75 -27.70 -4.51
CA PRO A 10 5.17 -27.40 -4.58
C PRO A 10 5.62 -27.33 -6.04
N ARG A 11 6.53 -26.40 -6.33
CA ARG A 11 7.10 -26.25 -7.68
C ARG A 11 8.61 -26.24 -7.65
N ALA A 12 9.23 -26.75 -8.69
CA ALA A 12 10.65 -26.55 -8.95
C ALA A 12 10.91 -25.10 -9.39
N THR A 13 12.19 -24.71 -9.41
CA THR A 13 12.61 -23.42 -9.96
C THR A 13 12.15 -23.31 -11.42
N SER A 14 11.41 -22.25 -11.73
CA SER A 14 10.77 -22.08 -13.03
C SER A 14 11.38 -20.92 -13.82
N THR A 15 11.40 -21.06 -15.15
CA THR A 15 11.85 -20.01 -16.07
C THR A 15 10.79 -18.88 -16.15
N LYS A 16 11.19 -17.70 -16.62
CA LYS A 16 10.29 -16.54 -16.82
C LYS A 16 9.09 -16.89 -17.72
N SER A 17 9.30 -17.73 -18.73
CA SER A 17 8.23 -18.18 -19.65
C SER A 17 7.20 -19.04 -18.93
N GLN A 18 7.64 -20.00 -18.13
CA GLN A 18 6.76 -20.85 -17.34
C GLN A 18 5.94 -20.07 -16.32
N LEU A 19 6.55 -19.09 -15.63
CA LEU A 19 5.84 -18.22 -14.69
C LEU A 19 4.76 -17.37 -15.37
N ARG A 20 5.01 -16.89 -16.61
CA ARG A 20 4.00 -16.19 -17.39
C ARG A 20 2.82 -17.11 -17.78
N GLN A 21 3.12 -18.35 -18.12
CA GLN A 21 2.08 -19.31 -18.44
C GLN A 21 1.23 -19.66 -17.22
N LEU A 22 1.84 -19.94 -16.06
CA LEU A 22 1.12 -20.19 -14.81
C LEU A 22 0.12 -19.06 -14.49
N ARG A 23 0.56 -17.79 -14.60
CA ARG A 23 -0.33 -16.64 -14.36
C ARG A 23 -1.48 -16.54 -15.38
N ARG A 24 -1.27 -16.95 -16.62
CA ARG A 24 -2.34 -17.01 -17.64
C ARG A 24 -3.36 -18.10 -17.34
N ASP A 25 -2.89 -19.21 -16.74
CA ASP A 25 -3.72 -20.36 -16.38
C ASP A 25 -4.46 -20.13 -15.04
N GLY A 26 -4.34 -18.91 -14.42
CA GLY A 26 -5.02 -18.54 -13.19
C GLY A 26 -4.29 -18.96 -11.91
N TYR A 27 -3.05 -19.40 -12.02
CA TYR A 27 -2.22 -19.75 -10.86
C TYR A 27 -1.23 -18.65 -10.52
N VAL A 28 -1.01 -18.44 -9.22
CA VAL A 28 -0.07 -17.45 -8.71
C VAL A 28 1.15 -18.16 -8.12
N PRO A 29 2.36 -17.83 -8.59
CA PRO A 29 3.58 -18.34 -7.97
C PRO A 29 3.79 -17.67 -6.62
N GLY A 30 4.25 -18.44 -5.65
CA GLY A 30 4.54 -17.97 -4.31
C GLY A 30 5.72 -18.67 -3.67
N VAL A 31 6.06 -18.22 -2.47
CA VAL A 31 7.05 -18.82 -1.60
C VAL A 31 6.48 -18.96 -0.20
N VAL A 32 6.74 -20.07 0.46
CA VAL A 32 6.43 -20.27 1.88
C VAL A 32 7.73 -20.34 2.66
N TYR A 33 7.89 -19.49 3.63
CA TYR A 33 9.08 -19.43 4.49
C TYR A 33 8.72 -19.22 5.96
N GLY A 34 9.72 -19.25 6.83
CA GLY A 34 9.58 -18.96 8.26
C GLY A 34 9.75 -20.20 9.14
N ARG A 35 9.89 -19.96 10.45
CA ARG A 35 9.94 -20.93 11.53
C ARG A 35 10.96 -22.05 11.33
N ASN A 36 12.24 -21.71 11.11
CA ASN A 36 13.36 -22.65 10.96
C ASN A 36 13.16 -23.75 9.87
N SER A 37 12.27 -23.50 8.91
CA SER A 37 12.05 -24.39 7.79
C SER A 37 12.62 -23.77 6.51
N GLU A 38 13.14 -24.60 5.63
CA GLU A 38 13.61 -24.15 4.32
C GLU A 38 12.46 -23.50 3.53
N PRO A 39 12.75 -22.43 2.76
CA PRO A 39 11.77 -21.81 1.89
C PRO A 39 11.36 -22.77 0.78
N VAL A 40 10.05 -22.93 0.59
CA VAL A 40 9.47 -23.80 -0.42
C VAL A 40 8.77 -22.96 -1.48
N ASN A 41 9.15 -23.15 -2.74
CA ASN A 41 8.42 -22.53 -3.84
C ASN A 41 7.10 -23.25 -4.07
N ILE A 42 6.02 -22.50 -4.13
CA ILE A 42 4.66 -23.02 -4.28
C ILE A 42 3.93 -22.35 -5.44
N THR A 43 2.79 -22.93 -5.78
CA THR A 43 1.81 -22.37 -6.72
C THR A 43 0.44 -22.48 -6.08
N VAL A 44 -0.32 -21.40 -6.06
CA VAL A 44 -1.65 -21.28 -5.46
C VAL A 44 -2.65 -20.85 -6.51
N ASP A 45 -3.91 -21.24 -6.39
CA ASP A 45 -4.98 -20.76 -7.26
C ASP A 45 -5.28 -19.27 -6.94
N SER A 46 -5.46 -18.47 -7.98
CA SER A 46 -5.83 -17.05 -7.84
C SER A 46 -7.15 -16.87 -7.09
N LYS A 47 -8.09 -17.79 -7.21
CA LYS A 47 -9.38 -17.76 -6.53
C LYS A 47 -9.26 -17.86 -5.02
N ASP A 48 -8.32 -18.68 -4.54
CA ASP A 48 -8.06 -18.84 -3.11
C ASP A 48 -7.51 -17.54 -2.52
N ILE A 49 -6.65 -16.84 -3.28
CA ILE A 49 -6.11 -15.54 -2.86
C ILE A 49 -7.23 -14.49 -2.80
N VAL A 50 -8.13 -14.46 -3.79
CA VAL A 50 -9.29 -13.56 -3.76
C VAL A 50 -10.19 -13.87 -2.58
N ALA A 51 -10.42 -15.14 -2.26
CA ALA A 51 -11.20 -15.54 -1.10
C ALA A 51 -10.58 -15.04 0.22
N ILE A 52 -9.25 -15.09 0.35
CA ILE A 52 -8.53 -14.55 1.51
C ILE A 52 -8.72 -13.03 1.60
N LEU A 53 -8.55 -12.32 0.48
CA LEU A 53 -8.64 -10.86 0.46
C LEU A 53 -10.05 -10.32 0.75
N ASN A 54 -11.07 -11.12 0.47
CA ASN A 54 -12.46 -10.77 0.77
C ASN A 54 -12.85 -11.01 2.24
N THR A 55 -11.95 -11.55 3.07
CA THR A 55 -12.18 -11.63 4.51
C THR A 55 -11.99 -10.26 5.18
N PRO A 56 -12.63 -10.00 6.32
CA PRO A 56 -12.48 -8.73 7.03
C PRO A 56 -11.03 -8.39 7.36
N THR A 57 -10.23 -9.39 7.76
CA THR A 57 -8.80 -9.23 8.08
C THR A 57 -7.90 -9.15 6.83
N GLY A 58 -8.44 -9.38 5.63
CA GLY A 58 -7.73 -9.25 4.37
C GLY A 58 -6.42 -10.04 4.31
N ILE A 59 -5.31 -9.35 4.02
CA ILE A 59 -3.96 -9.95 3.91
C ILE A 59 -3.51 -10.61 5.22
N ASN A 60 -3.97 -10.09 6.37
CA ASN A 60 -3.59 -10.57 7.70
C ASN A 60 -4.37 -11.82 8.16
N THR A 61 -5.21 -12.38 7.29
CA THR A 61 -5.99 -13.58 7.59
C THR A 61 -5.10 -14.77 7.83
N LEU A 62 -5.40 -15.54 8.90
CA LEU A 62 -4.76 -16.82 9.17
C LEU A 62 -5.27 -17.88 8.21
N VAL A 63 -4.35 -18.50 7.48
CA VAL A 63 -4.62 -19.51 6.47
C VAL A 63 -4.03 -20.84 6.86
N ASP A 64 -4.84 -21.91 6.77
CA ASP A 64 -4.35 -23.29 6.85
C ASP A 64 -3.84 -23.69 5.46
N LEU A 65 -2.53 -23.52 5.25
CA LEU A 65 -1.87 -23.82 3.98
C LEU A 65 -1.48 -25.31 3.93
N GLU A 66 -2.02 -26.03 2.95
CA GLU A 66 -1.66 -27.42 2.70
C GLU A 66 -0.63 -27.49 1.56
N VAL A 67 0.57 -27.93 1.88
CA VAL A 67 1.66 -28.15 0.93
C VAL A 67 2.05 -29.62 0.98
N ASP A 68 1.89 -30.35 -0.12
CA ASP A 68 2.24 -31.78 -0.21
C ASP A 68 1.61 -32.65 0.89
N GLY A 69 0.36 -32.36 1.26
CA GLY A 69 -0.36 -33.07 2.33
C GLY A 69 0.03 -32.65 3.76
N SER A 70 0.98 -31.73 3.90
CA SER A 70 1.36 -31.14 5.19
C SER A 70 0.61 -29.85 5.42
N LYS A 71 -0.16 -29.78 6.51
CA LYS A 71 -0.90 -28.56 6.89
C LYS A 71 -0.03 -27.66 7.77
N THR A 72 0.09 -26.41 7.40
CA THR A 72 0.88 -25.43 8.14
C THR A 72 0.09 -24.14 8.24
N LEU A 73 0.11 -23.51 9.42
CA LEU A 73 -0.51 -22.22 9.63
C LEU A 73 0.39 -21.12 9.03
N ALA A 74 -0.18 -20.27 8.19
CA ALA A 74 0.53 -19.21 7.50
C ALA A 74 -0.33 -17.94 7.41
N ILE A 75 0.33 -16.81 7.18
CA ILE A 75 -0.29 -15.53 6.78
C ILE A 75 0.35 -15.08 5.46
N ILE A 76 -0.34 -14.24 4.72
CA ILE A 76 0.25 -13.55 3.57
C ILE A 76 1.10 -12.41 4.11
N LYS A 77 2.41 -12.45 3.85
CA LYS A 77 3.32 -11.36 4.23
C LYS A 77 3.41 -10.30 3.15
N GLU A 78 3.42 -10.73 1.88
CA GLU A 78 3.47 -9.82 0.74
C GLU A 78 2.60 -10.38 -0.40
N LEU A 79 1.87 -9.49 -1.05
CA LEU A 79 1.05 -9.79 -2.22
C LEU A 79 1.29 -8.74 -3.29
N GLN A 80 1.88 -9.16 -4.39
CA GLN A 80 2.11 -8.28 -5.53
C GLN A 80 0.96 -8.39 -6.53
N ARG A 81 0.37 -7.25 -6.87
CA ARG A 81 -0.69 -7.13 -7.89
C ARG A 81 -0.15 -6.46 -9.15
N ASP A 82 -0.79 -6.75 -10.27
CA ASP A 82 -0.51 -6.04 -11.52
C ASP A 82 -1.16 -4.65 -11.46
N ILE A 83 -0.40 -3.61 -11.82
CA ILE A 83 -0.89 -2.22 -11.80
C ILE A 83 -1.96 -2.00 -12.88
N LEU A 84 -1.82 -2.66 -14.03
CA LEU A 84 -2.72 -2.49 -15.17
C LEU A 84 -4.00 -3.34 -15.06
N VAL A 85 -3.90 -4.48 -14.38
CA VAL A 85 -5.03 -5.43 -14.21
C VAL A 85 -5.14 -5.77 -12.73
N PRO A 86 -5.98 -5.05 -11.96
CA PRO A 86 -6.05 -5.19 -10.50
C PRO A 86 -6.36 -6.60 -9.99
N ASP A 87 -7.10 -7.39 -10.77
CA ASP A 87 -7.46 -8.77 -10.41
C ASP A 87 -6.35 -9.79 -10.70
N ARG A 88 -5.22 -9.32 -11.26
CA ARG A 88 -4.10 -10.17 -11.59
C ARG A 88 -3.03 -10.10 -10.53
N PHE A 89 -2.78 -11.22 -9.88
CA PHE A 89 -1.70 -11.37 -8.91
C PHE A 89 -0.40 -11.80 -9.60
N ILE A 90 0.71 -11.15 -9.20
CA ILE A 90 2.04 -11.42 -9.73
C ILE A 90 2.74 -12.46 -8.88
N SER A 91 2.75 -12.28 -7.56
CA SER A 91 3.36 -13.19 -6.60
C SER A 91 2.70 -13.08 -5.24
N VAL A 92 2.82 -14.14 -4.44
CA VAL A 92 2.33 -14.18 -3.07
C VAL A 92 3.36 -14.83 -2.17
N ASP A 93 3.66 -14.19 -1.07
CA ASP A 93 4.60 -14.70 -0.07
C ASP A 93 3.86 -15.05 1.21
N PHE A 94 3.99 -16.32 1.60
CA PHE A 94 3.40 -16.84 2.83
C PHE A 94 4.47 -16.99 3.90
N MET A 95 4.19 -16.46 5.07
CA MET A 95 5.01 -16.64 6.25
C MET A 95 4.34 -17.65 7.19
N ARG A 96 5.06 -18.72 7.52
CA ARG A 96 4.62 -19.70 8.52
C ARG A 96 4.62 -19.06 9.90
N VAL A 97 3.51 -19.18 10.60
CA VAL A 97 3.33 -18.54 11.89
C VAL A 97 2.99 -19.56 12.98
N SER A 98 3.25 -19.18 14.22
CA SER A 98 2.84 -19.90 15.41
C SER A 98 1.87 -19.03 16.20
N LEU A 99 0.85 -19.62 16.78
CA LEU A 99 -0.12 -18.90 17.61
C LEU A 99 0.49 -18.26 18.87
N ARG A 100 1.73 -18.63 19.21
CA ARG A 100 2.43 -18.13 20.41
C ARG A 100 3.43 -17.00 20.12
N ASP A 101 3.79 -16.81 18.88
CA ASP A 101 4.83 -15.87 18.49
C ASP A 101 4.17 -14.55 18.07
N LYS A 102 4.68 -13.43 18.57
CA LYS A 102 4.25 -12.10 18.12
C LYS A 102 4.73 -11.86 16.68
N LEU A 103 3.85 -11.32 15.87
CA LEU A 103 4.10 -11.02 14.46
C LEU A 103 4.03 -9.52 14.21
N GLU A 104 4.79 -9.08 13.24
CA GLU A 104 4.72 -7.74 12.69
C GLU A 104 3.79 -7.76 11.47
N VAL A 105 2.66 -7.08 11.61
CA VAL A 105 1.61 -6.99 10.59
C VAL A 105 1.31 -5.53 10.25
N GLN A 106 0.99 -5.29 8.99
CA GLN A 106 0.52 -3.98 8.53
C GLN A 106 -1.00 -3.98 8.57
N VAL A 107 -1.56 -3.03 9.30
CA VAL A 107 -3.00 -2.89 9.47
C VAL A 107 -3.45 -1.60 8.81
N PRO A 108 -4.50 -1.63 7.96
CA PRO A 108 -5.00 -0.45 7.30
C PRO A 108 -5.66 0.51 8.30
N VAL A 109 -5.47 1.81 8.07
CA VAL A 109 -6.13 2.89 8.82
C VAL A 109 -7.33 3.38 8.04
N VAL A 110 -8.49 3.34 8.68
CA VAL A 110 -9.76 3.82 8.14
C VAL A 110 -10.13 5.12 8.85
N LEU A 111 -10.36 6.16 8.06
CA LEU A 111 -10.78 7.46 8.55
C LEU A 111 -12.29 7.47 8.78
N MET A 112 -12.72 7.85 9.99
CA MET A 112 -14.13 7.92 10.38
C MET A 112 -14.55 9.39 10.48
N GLY A 113 -15.76 9.69 9.98
CA GLY A 113 -16.31 11.03 10.02
C GLY A 113 -15.93 11.91 8.81
N GLU A 114 -16.28 13.17 8.86
CA GLU A 114 -16.02 14.17 7.83
C GLU A 114 -15.31 15.36 8.49
N ALA A 115 -14.08 15.63 8.08
CA ALA A 115 -13.26 16.67 8.69
C ALA A 115 -13.90 18.06 8.57
N ALA A 116 -13.89 18.83 9.64
CA ALA A 116 -14.38 20.22 9.67
C ALA A 116 -13.64 21.08 8.63
N GLY A 117 -12.33 20.90 8.50
CA GLY A 117 -11.50 21.60 7.54
C GLY A 117 -11.83 21.30 6.07
N VAL A 118 -12.36 20.11 5.75
CA VAL A 118 -12.85 19.80 4.39
C VAL A 118 -14.11 20.58 4.06
N LYS A 119 -15.02 20.78 5.03
CA LYS A 119 -16.23 21.63 4.89
C LYS A 119 -15.89 23.09 4.64
N GLU A 120 -14.75 23.55 5.15
CA GLU A 120 -14.22 24.90 4.95
C GLU A 120 -13.43 25.05 3.64
N GLY A 121 -13.36 23.98 2.82
CA GLY A 121 -12.68 23.98 1.53
C GLY A 121 -11.25 23.45 1.56
N GLY A 122 -10.79 22.90 2.68
CA GLY A 122 -9.48 22.23 2.79
C GLY A 122 -9.44 20.91 2.03
N VAL A 123 -8.23 20.47 1.69
CA VAL A 123 -7.97 19.19 1.05
C VAL A 123 -7.40 18.22 2.07
N LEU A 124 -8.11 17.11 2.30
CA LEU A 124 -7.65 16.03 3.16
C LEU A 124 -6.57 15.20 2.43
N GLN A 125 -5.43 15.04 3.07
CA GLN A 125 -4.34 14.20 2.57
C GLN A 125 -4.02 13.11 3.61
N GLN A 126 -4.21 11.87 3.23
CA GLN A 126 -3.79 10.72 4.01
C GLN A 126 -2.37 10.33 3.59
N LEU A 127 -1.40 10.52 4.48
CA LEU A 127 0.02 10.21 4.27
C LEU A 127 0.30 8.74 4.57
N LEU A 128 -0.20 8.24 5.70
CA LEU A 128 -0.09 6.84 6.09
C LEU A 128 -1.43 6.14 5.93
N ARG A 129 -1.44 5.08 5.14
CA ARG A 129 -2.62 4.23 4.94
C ARG A 129 -2.59 2.95 5.74
N GLU A 130 -1.41 2.55 6.20
CA GLU A 130 -1.16 1.33 6.94
C GLU A 130 -0.17 1.61 8.07
N VAL A 131 -0.39 1.00 9.22
CA VAL A 131 0.48 1.10 10.39
C VAL A 131 0.99 -0.28 10.76
N THR A 132 2.27 -0.39 11.10
CA THR A 132 2.90 -1.64 11.50
C THR A 132 2.69 -1.87 12.99
N LEU A 133 1.99 -2.95 13.32
CA LEU A 133 1.74 -3.41 14.68
C LEU A 133 2.44 -4.75 14.94
N LYS A 134 2.85 -4.95 16.17
CA LYS A 134 3.33 -6.23 16.66
C LYS A 134 2.31 -6.83 17.61
N CYS A 135 1.64 -7.88 17.17
CA CYS A 135 0.57 -8.54 17.92
C CYS A 135 0.61 -10.06 17.77
N LEU A 136 -0.21 -10.75 18.56
CA LEU A 136 -0.42 -12.18 18.37
C LEU A 136 -1.33 -12.42 17.16
N PRO A 137 -1.16 -13.54 16.43
CA PRO A 137 -2.01 -13.89 15.29
C PRO A 137 -3.51 -13.97 15.60
N THR A 138 -3.84 -14.16 16.87
CA THR A 138 -5.23 -14.22 17.35
C THR A 138 -5.86 -12.86 17.66
N SER A 139 -5.02 -11.81 17.80
CA SER A 139 -5.46 -10.46 18.22
C SER A 139 -5.19 -9.41 17.12
N ILE A 140 -5.05 -9.84 15.86
CA ILE A 140 -4.86 -8.92 14.74
C ILE A 140 -6.17 -8.15 14.51
N PRO A 141 -6.18 -6.80 14.61
CA PRO A 141 -7.36 -6.01 14.28
C PRO A 141 -7.60 -6.01 12.76
N GLU A 142 -8.85 -5.90 12.36
CA GLU A 142 -9.23 -5.83 10.94
C GLU A 142 -8.82 -4.49 10.34
N GLN A 143 -9.00 -3.41 11.09
CA GLN A 143 -8.67 -2.05 10.74
C GLN A 143 -8.41 -1.21 11.99
N LEU A 144 -7.71 -0.10 11.85
CA LEU A 144 -7.57 0.91 12.87
C LEU A 144 -8.45 2.11 12.50
N GLU A 145 -9.30 2.53 13.41
CA GLU A 145 -10.20 3.65 13.20
C GLU A 145 -9.57 4.94 13.72
N LEU A 146 -9.63 5.99 12.91
CA LEU A 146 -9.20 7.34 13.27
C LEU A 146 -10.35 8.31 13.01
N ASP A 147 -10.83 8.97 14.05
CA ASP A 147 -11.85 10.00 13.92
C ASP A 147 -11.21 11.32 13.48
N ILE A 148 -11.69 11.82 12.33
CA ILE A 148 -11.21 13.07 11.74
C ILE A 148 -12.23 14.22 11.86
N SER A 149 -13.34 14.02 12.58
CA SER A 149 -14.47 14.97 12.60
C SER A 149 -14.10 16.35 13.10
N GLU A 150 -13.15 16.45 14.02
CA GLU A 150 -12.70 17.71 14.64
C GLU A 150 -11.51 18.36 13.91
N LEU A 151 -10.97 17.72 12.85
CA LEU A 151 -9.76 18.18 12.18
C LEU A 151 -10.01 19.47 11.37
N ALA A 152 -9.36 20.55 11.76
CA ALA A 152 -9.42 21.86 11.10
C ALA A 152 -8.38 22.00 9.98
N VAL A 153 -8.49 23.08 9.19
CA VAL A 153 -7.53 23.40 8.13
C VAL A 153 -6.16 23.74 8.73
N GLY A 154 -5.11 23.04 8.29
CA GLY A 154 -3.74 23.20 8.78
C GLY A 154 -3.39 22.29 9.94
N GLU A 155 -4.30 21.48 10.44
CA GLU A 155 -4.04 20.49 11.49
C GLU A 155 -3.66 19.13 10.90
N SER A 156 -3.01 18.32 11.74
CA SER A 156 -2.62 16.96 11.42
C SER A 156 -2.85 16.03 12.61
N LEU A 157 -3.25 14.79 12.33
CA LEU A 157 -3.33 13.73 13.32
C LEU A 157 -2.15 12.78 13.14
N THR A 158 -1.63 12.31 14.25
CA THR A 158 -0.47 11.40 14.29
C THR A 158 -0.88 9.97 14.61
N VAL A 159 0.06 9.07 14.53
CA VAL A 159 -0.14 7.66 14.89
C VAL A 159 -0.51 7.49 16.37
N ALA A 160 -0.13 8.44 17.25
CA ALA A 160 -0.50 8.43 18.67
C ALA A 160 -2.02 8.59 18.92
N ASP A 161 -2.74 9.20 17.97
CA ASP A 161 -4.19 9.45 18.07
C ASP A 161 -5.05 8.24 17.65
N LEU A 162 -4.39 7.14 17.20
CA LEU A 162 -5.08 5.90 16.81
C LEU A 162 -5.53 5.09 18.02
N THR A 163 -6.73 4.53 17.94
CA THR A 163 -7.23 3.59 18.94
C THR A 163 -6.59 2.22 18.73
N ILE A 164 -5.65 1.86 19.61
CA ILE A 164 -4.90 0.61 19.53
C ILE A 164 -5.47 -0.41 20.51
N PRO A 165 -5.67 -1.69 20.10
CA PRO A 165 -6.03 -2.76 21.03
C PRO A 165 -4.93 -3.01 22.08
N GLU A 166 -5.33 -3.32 23.32
CA GLU A 166 -4.42 -3.51 24.47
C GLU A 166 -3.34 -4.61 24.25
N ASP A 167 -3.63 -5.58 23.38
CA ASP A 167 -2.74 -6.71 23.08
C ASP A 167 -1.72 -6.44 21.96
N SER A 168 -1.64 -5.19 21.47
CA SER A 168 -0.79 -4.82 20.33
C SER A 168 0.28 -3.80 20.73
N GLU A 169 1.50 -3.99 20.24
CA GLU A 169 2.60 -3.04 20.39
C GLU A 169 2.78 -2.30 19.05
N MET A 170 2.82 -0.99 19.07
CA MET A 170 3.10 -0.17 17.88
C MET A 170 4.59 -0.20 17.58
N ILE A 171 4.94 -0.43 16.29
CA ILE A 171 6.33 -0.36 15.81
C ILE A 171 6.57 0.96 15.08
N THR A 172 5.53 1.44 14.35
CA THR A 172 5.57 2.74 13.66
C THR A 172 5.77 3.85 14.67
N ASP A 173 6.52 4.88 14.31
CA ASP A 173 6.78 6.02 15.18
C ASP A 173 5.46 6.74 15.53
N ALA A 174 5.26 7.02 16.82
CA ALA A 174 4.06 7.68 17.32
C ALA A 174 3.90 9.13 16.83
N GLU A 175 5.01 9.78 16.45
CA GLU A 175 5.03 11.16 15.94
C GLU A 175 4.75 11.24 14.43
N GLU A 176 4.65 10.11 13.74
CA GLU A 176 4.42 10.08 12.29
C GLU A 176 3.00 10.55 11.97
N ILE A 177 2.87 11.42 10.96
CA ILE A 177 1.59 12.01 10.57
C ILE A 177 0.80 11.01 9.73
N VAL A 178 -0.41 10.67 10.17
CA VAL A 178 -1.35 9.80 9.45
C VAL A 178 -2.16 10.59 8.43
N VAL A 179 -2.72 11.71 8.86
CA VAL A 179 -3.60 12.53 8.04
C VAL A 179 -3.38 14.01 8.32
N THR A 180 -3.50 14.85 7.31
CA THR A 180 -3.44 16.30 7.41
C THR A 180 -4.49 16.94 6.51
N VAL A 181 -5.00 18.11 6.92
CA VAL A 181 -5.86 18.93 6.08
C VAL A 181 -5.09 20.18 5.66
N THR A 182 -4.81 20.28 4.38
CA THR A 182 -4.13 21.45 3.81
C THR A 182 -5.14 22.45 3.24
N ALA A 183 -4.81 23.75 3.35
CA ALA A 183 -5.60 24.79 2.68
C ALA A 183 -5.56 24.55 1.15
N PRO A 184 -6.67 24.76 0.43
CA PRO A 184 -6.65 24.68 -1.02
C PRO A 184 -5.65 25.72 -1.55
N ARG A 185 -4.75 25.28 -2.41
CA ARG A 185 -3.93 26.20 -3.21
C ARG A 185 -4.87 26.85 -4.23
N LEU A 186 -5.38 28.02 -3.91
CA LEU A 186 -5.97 28.88 -4.92
C LEU A 186 -4.81 29.17 -5.88
N GLU A 187 -4.83 28.55 -7.06
CA GLU A 187 -4.14 29.11 -8.21
C GLU A 187 -4.81 30.46 -8.44
N LEU A 188 -4.19 31.50 -7.90
CA LEU A 188 -4.34 32.82 -8.43
C LEU A 188 -3.79 32.67 -9.86
N GLU A 189 -4.67 32.44 -10.83
CA GLU A 189 -4.43 32.90 -12.17
C GLU A 189 -4.14 34.40 -11.99
N GLU A 190 -2.87 34.75 -12.00
CA GLU A 190 -2.43 36.08 -12.28
C GLU A 190 -2.98 36.41 -13.69
N GLU A 191 -4.14 37.01 -13.74
CA GLU A 191 -4.39 38.05 -14.71
C GLU A 191 -3.34 39.14 -14.44
N ALA A 192 -2.14 38.92 -14.92
CA ALA A 192 -1.16 39.97 -15.12
C ALA A 192 -1.65 40.79 -16.29
N VAL A 193 -2.45 41.77 -15.92
CA VAL A 193 -2.42 43.15 -16.40
C VAL A 193 -1.58 43.34 -17.68
N GLU A 194 -2.30 43.38 -18.81
CA GLU A 194 -2.00 44.26 -19.90
C GLU A 194 -2.17 45.70 -19.39
N GLU A 195 -1.06 46.40 -19.25
CA GLU A 195 -0.97 47.85 -19.46
C GLU A 195 0.49 48.30 -19.28
N GLU A 196 1.18 48.53 -20.35
CA GLU A 196 1.69 49.86 -20.77
C GLU A 196 2.62 49.69 -21.98
N GLU A 197 2.05 50.10 -23.11
CA GLU A 197 2.57 51.10 -24.05
C GLU A 197 4.02 50.98 -24.50
N ALA A 198 4.08 50.74 -25.79
CA ALA A 198 5.16 51.16 -26.70
C ALA A 198 5.23 52.72 -26.76
N PRO A 199 6.10 53.36 -27.52
CA PRO A 199 7.32 52.94 -28.29
C PRO A 199 8.47 53.96 -28.16
N GLU A 200 9.66 53.63 -28.60
CA GLU A 200 10.59 54.58 -29.32
C GLU A 200 11.75 53.79 -29.91
N GLU A 201 11.71 53.69 -31.14
CA GLU A 201 12.44 54.20 -32.30
C GLU A 201 13.97 54.27 -32.16
N ALA A 202 14.55 53.73 -33.15
CA ALA A 202 15.68 54.19 -33.95
C ALA A 202 17.04 53.50 -33.79
N ALA A 203 17.31 52.86 -34.83
CA ALA A 203 18.45 53.08 -35.71
C ALA A 203 19.74 52.28 -35.54
N ALA A 204 19.98 51.65 -36.65
CA ALA A 204 21.26 51.54 -37.36
C ALA A 204 22.28 50.55 -36.74
N ASP A 205 22.85 49.73 -37.44
CA ASP A 205 23.39 49.57 -38.75
C ASP A 205 24.51 48.54 -38.67
N ALA A 206 24.55 47.75 -39.71
CA ALA A 206 25.75 47.23 -40.35
C ALA A 206 26.68 46.22 -39.67
N GLY A 207 26.86 45.17 -40.39
CA GLY A 207 28.18 44.57 -40.56
C GLY A 207 28.23 43.07 -40.37
N VAL A 208 27.90 42.32 -41.37
CA VAL A 208 28.80 41.67 -42.38
C VAL A 208 29.71 40.56 -41.80
N ALA A 209 29.51 39.45 -42.45
CA ALA A 209 30.47 38.43 -42.89
C ALA A 209 30.99 37.42 -41.88
N GLU A 210 30.71 36.21 -42.22
CA GLU A 210 31.57 35.23 -42.96
C GLU A 210 32.45 34.44 -42.00
N GLU A 211 32.37 33.28 -42.08
CA GLU A 211 32.98 32.13 -42.76
C GLU A 211 33.30 31.01 -41.74
N THR A 212 32.83 29.83 -42.01
CA THR A 212 33.50 28.63 -42.51
C THR A 212 34.28 27.75 -41.50
N GLN A 213 33.89 26.49 -41.52
CA GLN A 213 34.69 25.24 -41.40
C GLN A 213 35.45 25.00 -40.09
N GLU A 214 35.22 23.88 -39.42
CA GLU A 214 35.57 22.48 -39.79
C GLU A 214 34.79 21.49 -38.93
#